data_ff8c1a54ae97e713293df5f406de9d72
#
_entry.id   ff8c1a54ae97e713293df5f406de9d72
#
_cell.length_a   1.000
_cell.length_b   1.000
_cell.length_c   1.000
_cell.angle_alpha   90.00
_cell.angle_beta   90.00
_cell.angle_gamma   90.00
#
_symmetry.space_group_name_H-M   'P 1'
#
loop_
_entity.id
_entity.type
_entity.pdbx_description
1 polymer ?
#
loop_
_entity_poly.entity_id
_entity_poly.type
_entity_poly.pdbx_seq_one_letter_code
_entity_poly.pdbx_strand_id
1 'polypeptide(L)'
;MRKIERTNQFKRDFKKHGDIEAALIEVLYKLINDEPLPEKYQDHPLTGEWSDHRDCHIKPDFVLIYRLVGNNVLQLVRIGSHSELGL
;
A
#
# COMPACT_ATOMS: atom_id res chain seq x y z
N MET A 1 -10.01 -1.14 -14.34
CA MET A 1 -9.85 -1.57 -12.93
C MET A 1 -8.65 -2.49 -12.81
N ARG A 2 -7.74 -2.20 -11.91
CA ARG A 2 -6.54 -3.00 -11.73
C ARG A 2 -6.83 -4.26 -10.94
N LYS A 3 -6.14 -5.35 -11.28
CA LYS A 3 -6.16 -6.59 -10.52
C LYS A 3 -5.20 -6.46 -9.33
N ILE A 4 -5.60 -6.95 -8.16
CA ILE A 4 -4.75 -6.91 -6.97
C ILE A 4 -3.87 -8.16 -6.92
N GLU A 5 -2.55 -7.94 -6.77
CA GLU A 5 -1.58 -8.98 -6.44
C GLU A 5 -1.01 -8.70 -5.06
N ARG A 6 -0.71 -9.74 -4.31
CA ARG A 6 -0.13 -9.62 -2.97
C ARG A 6 1.17 -10.39 -2.93
N THR A 7 2.25 -9.75 -2.46
CA THR A 7 3.49 -10.47 -2.22
C THR A 7 3.34 -11.39 -1.01
N ASN A 8 4.22 -12.39 -0.90
CA ASN A 8 4.23 -13.25 0.28
C ASN A 8 4.52 -12.46 1.55
N GLN A 9 5.35 -11.42 1.43
CA GLN A 9 5.68 -10.55 2.56
C GLN A 9 4.44 -9.77 3.00
N PHE A 10 3.66 -9.24 2.06
CA PHE A 10 2.42 -8.57 2.39
C PHE A 10 1.45 -9.51 3.10
N LYS A 11 1.32 -10.75 2.63
CA LYS A 11 0.41 -11.71 3.25
C LYS A 11 0.82 -11.98 4.70
N ARG A 12 2.12 -12.12 4.97
CA ARG A 12 2.62 -12.29 6.35
C ARG A 12 2.36 -11.07 7.21
N ASP A 13 2.64 -9.88 6.67
CA ASP A 13 2.39 -8.63 7.37
C ASP A 13 0.91 -8.49 7.73
N PHE A 14 0.05 -8.74 6.77
CA PHE A 14 -1.39 -8.58 6.96
C PHE A 14 -1.94 -9.57 7.98
N LYS A 15 -1.44 -10.79 7.98
CA LYS A 15 -1.82 -11.80 8.96
C LYS A 15 -1.45 -11.36 10.38
N LYS A 16 -0.31 -10.70 10.52
CA LYS A 16 0.16 -10.19 11.81
C LYS A 16 -0.70 -9.03 12.31
N HIS A 17 -1.11 -8.14 11.43
CA HIS A 17 -1.87 -6.93 11.78
C HIS A 17 -3.38 -7.12 11.73
N GLY A 18 -3.86 -8.07 11.03
CA GLY A 18 -5.13 -8.75 11.18
C GLY A 18 -6.43 -8.09 10.74
N ASP A 19 -6.48 -6.79 10.44
CA ASP A 19 -7.77 -6.12 10.26
C ASP A 19 -7.94 -5.45 8.90
N ILE A 20 -9.12 -5.66 8.31
CA ILE A 20 -9.56 -4.87 7.16
C ILE A 20 -10.31 -3.66 7.73
N GLU A 21 -9.68 -2.49 7.64
CA GLU A 21 -10.23 -1.25 8.13
C GLU A 21 -10.87 -0.45 7.00
N ALA A 22 -11.82 0.43 7.34
CA ALA A 22 -12.48 1.27 6.37
C ALA A 22 -11.49 2.11 5.55
N ALA A 23 -10.43 2.63 6.20
CA ALA A 23 -9.41 3.40 5.51
C ALA A 23 -8.67 2.56 4.46
N LEU A 24 -8.36 1.31 4.78
CA LEU A 24 -7.71 0.41 3.82
C LEU A 24 -8.62 0.11 2.64
N ILE A 25 -9.90 -0.12 2.90
CA ILE A 25 -10.88 -0.36 1.82
C ILE A 25 -10.95 0.84 0.88
N GLU A 26 -11.02 2.06 1.43
CA GLU A 26 -11.07 3.27 0.62
C GLU A 26 -9.82 3.41 -0.25
N VAL A 27 -8.65 3.18 0.35
CA VAL A 27 -7.37 3.29 -0.37
C VAL A 27 -7.31 2.28 -1.51
N LEU A 28 -7.63 1.01 -1.23
CA LEU A 28 -7.58 -0.03 -2.25
C LEU A 28 -8.56 0.25 -3.39
N TYR A 29 -9.78 0.68 -3.06
CA TYR A 29 -10.78 1.01 -4.07
C TYR A 29 -10.27 2.11 -5.01
N LYS A 30 -9.71 3.17 -4.46
CA LYS A 30 -9.19 4.27 -5.27
C LYS A 30 -7.99 3.83 -6.11
N LEU A 31 -7.08 3.06 -5.54
CA LEU A 31 -5.89 2.61 -6.27
C LEU A 31 -6.25 1.68 -7.43
N ILE A 32 -7.20 0.76 -7.26
CA ILE A 32 -7.58 -0.15 -8.35
C ILE A 32 -8.31 0.58 -9.48
N ASN A 33 -8.88 1.74 -9.21
CA ASN A 33 -9.57 2.55 -10.21
C ASN A 33 -8.72 3.72 -10.72
N ASP A 34 -7.44 3.76 -10.36
CA ASP A 34 -6.51 4.83 -10.75
C ASP A 34 -7.01 6.22 -10.32
N GLU A 35 -7.70 6.29 -9.20
CA GLU A 35 -8.16 7.55 -8.63
C GLU A 35 -7.11 8.09 -7.65
N PRO A 36 -6.95 9.42 -7.57
CA PRO A 36 -6.00 9.99 -6.61
C PRO A 36 -6.47 9.75 -5.18
N LEU A 37 -5.52 9.49 -4.28
CA LEU A 37 -5.83 9.34 -2.86
C LEU A 37 -6.01 10.70 -2.20
N PRO A 38 -6.94 10.83 -1.23
CA PRO A 38 -7.01 12.03 -0.41
C PRO A 38 -5.67 12.35 0.24
N GLU A 39 -5.40 13.63 0.42
CA GLU A 39 -4.14 14.12 0.95
C GLU A 39 -3.80 13.55 2.33
N LYS A 40 -4.82 13.23 3.12
CA LYS A 40 -4.64 12.65 4.45
C LYS A 40 -3.86 11.33 4.44
N TYR A 41 -3.85 10.61 3.32
CA TYR A 41 -3.11 9.36 3.21
C TYR A 41 -1.65 9.55 2.81
N GLN A 42 -1.24 10.77 2.49
CA GLN A 42 0.16 11.12 2.20
C GLN A 42 0.83 10.18 1.19
N ASP A 43 0.12 9.87 0.12
CA ASP A 43 0.64 9.01 -0.94
C ASP A 43 1.84 9.67 -1.63
N HIS A 44 2.97 8.97 -1.68
CA HIS A 44 4.17 9.51 -2.31
C HIS A 44 5.11 8.39 -2.79
N PRO A 45 5.96 8.69 -3.79
CA PRO A 45 6.93 7.72 -4.25
C PRO A 45 8.06 7.54 -3.24
N LEU A 46 8.63 6.33 -3.22
CA LEU A 46 9.76 6.00 -2.39
C LEU A 46 11.06 6.02 -3.21
N THR A 47 12.19 6.09 -2.52
CA THR A 47 13.52 6.10 -3.13
C THR A 47 14.37 4.98 -2.52
N GLY A 48 15.62 4.83 -3.03
CA GLY A 48 16.54 3.84 -2.53
C GLY A 48 16.09 2.41 -2.83
N GLU A 49 16.07 1.58 -1.81
CA GLU A 49 15.68 0.17 -1.96
C GLU A 49 14.25 0.00 -2.44
N TRP A 50 13.41 1.02 -2.22
CA TRP A 50 12.01 1.00 -2.60
C TRP A 50 11.74 1.78 -3.88
N SER A 51 12.73 1.99 -4.73
CA SER A 51 12.53 2.63 -6.04
C SER A 51 11.41 1.94 -6.80
N ASP A 52 10.63 2.70 -7.54
CA ASP A 52 9.46 2.23 -8.28
C ASP A 52 8.28 1.81 -7.40
N HIS A 53 8.39 1.98 -6.10
CA HIS A 53 7.31 1.74 -5.16
C HIS A 53 6.78 3.07 -4.63
N ARG A 54 5.57 3.01 -4.09
CA ARG A 54 4.94 4.14 -3.43
C ARG A 54 4.46 3.68 -2.06
N ASP A 55 4.29 4.63 -1.13
CA ASP A 55 3.63 4.32 0.12
C ASP A 55 2.47 5.28 0.36
N CYS A 56 1.54 4.84 1.20
CA CYS A 56 0.50 5.71 1.71
C CYS A 56 0.23 5.32 3.17
N HIS A 57 -0.21 6.30 3.95
CA HIS A 57 -0.47 6.12 5.37
C HIS A 57 -1.94 5.76 5.58
N ILE A 58 -2.22 4.50 5.88
CA ILE A 58 -3.58 4.05 6.24
C ILE A 58 -3.96 4.68 7.58
N LYS A 59 -3.01 4.72 8.50
CA LYS A 59 -3.05 5.45 9.77
C LYS A 59 -1.70 6.14 9.95
N PRO A 60 -1.54 7.04 10.94
CA PRO A 60 -0.27 7.76 11.12
C PRO A 60 0.97 6.87 11.16
N ASP A 61 0.90 5.67 11.75
CA ASP A 61 2.02 4.74 11.75
C ASP A 61 1.62 3.36 11.21
N PHE A 62 0.72 3.33 10.26
CA PHE A 62 0.34 2.09 9.58
C PHE A 62 0.36 2.35 8.08
N VAL A 63 1.41 1.87 7.44
CA VAL A 63 1.80 2.26 6.07
C VAL A 63 1.64 1.08 5.12
N LEU A 64 1.10 1.35 3.94
CA LEU A 64 1.03 0.41 2.85
C LEU A 64 2.08 0.78 1.80
N ILE A 65 2.97 -0.16 1.48
CA ILE A 65 3.87 -0.03 0.34
C ILE A 65 3.25 -0.80 -0.81
N TYR A 66 3.10 -0.14 -1.94
CA TYR A 66 2.48 -0.74 -3.12
C TYR A 66 3.22 -0.32 -4.38
N ARG A 67 2.92 -1.01 -5.47
CA ARG A 67 3.49 -0.70 -6.78
C ARG A 67 2.40 -0.86 -7.84
N LEU A 68 2.39 0.07 -8.78
CA LEU A 68 1.51 -0.03 -9.95
C LEU A 68 2.33 -0.66 -11.08
N VAL A 69 1.89 -1.83 -11.53
CA VAL A 69 2.61 -2.60 -12.56
C VAL A 69 1.82 -2.52 -13.86
N GLY A 70 2.40 -1.84 -14.86
CA GLY A 70 1.70 -1.59 -16.11
C GLY A 70 0.39 -0.86 -15.87
N ASN A 71 -0.62 -1.18 -16.67
CA ASN A 71 -1.95 -0.56 -16.54
C ASN A 71 -2.95 -1.46 -15.82
N ASN A 72 -2.56 -2.68 -15.46
CA ASN A 72 -3.50 -3.72 -15.08
C ASN A 72 -3.37 -4.25 -13.66
N VAL A 73 -2.27 -3.95 -12.97
CA VAL A 73 -1.99 -4.58 -11.69
C VAL A 73 -1.69 -3.55 -10.61
N LEU A 74 -2.28 -3.76 -9.44
CA LEU A 74 -1.90 -3.11 -8.19
C LEU A 74 -1.23 -4.19 -7.34
N GLN A 75 0.06 -4.06 -7.09
CA GLN A 75 0.79 -5.00 -6.26
C GLN A 75 0.92 -4.45 -4.84
N LEU A 76 0.40 -5.19 -3.88
CA LEU A 76 0.53 -4.86 -2.46
C LEU A 76 1.80 -5.54 -1.96
N VAL A 77 2.78 -4.74 -1.55
CA VAL A 77 4.15 -5.22 -1.31
C VAL A 77 4.44 -5.43 0.17
N ARG A 78 4.13 -4.46 1.01
CA ARG A 78 4.29 -4.54 2.46
C ARG A 78 3.21 -3.72 3.15
N ILE A 79 2.89 -4.07 4.39
CA ILE A 79 2.04 -3.25 5.25
C ILE A 79 2.51 -3.38 6.69
N GLY A 80 2.61 -2.27 7.42
CA GLY A 80 3.07 -2.28 8.79
C GLY A 80 3.45 -0.89 9.26
N SER A 81 4.13 -0.82 10.42
CA SER A 81 4.62 0.44 10.96
C SER A 81 5.85 0.91 10.16
N HIS A 82 6.20 2.19 10.32
CA HIS A 82 7.40 2.72 9.68
C HIS A 82 8.65 1.92 10.06
N SER A 83 8.82 1.59 11.34
CA SER A 83 10.00 0.86 11.77
C SER A 83 10.02 -0.58 11.24
N GLU A 84 8.87 -1.24 11.16
CA GLU A 84 8.80 -2.59 10.62
C GLU A 84 9.19 -2.63 9.14
N LEU A 85 8.90 -1.56 8.40
CA LEU A 85 9.15 -1.48 6.96
C LEU A 85 10.52 -0.85 6.65
N GLY A 86 11.24 -0.37 7.65
CA GLY A 86 12.51 0.29 7.46
C GLY A 86 12.40 1.69 6.85
N LEU A 87 11.31 2.35 7.12
CA LEU A 87 11.04 3.68 6.58
C LEU A 87 11.40 4.79 7.56
#